data_08ef899fffecbb4c814f8ce3fbe838df
#
_entry.id   08ef899fffecbb4c814f8ce3fbe838df
#
_cell.length_a   1.000
_cell.length_b   1.000
_cell.length_c   1.000
_cell.angle_alpha   90.00
_cell.angle_beta   90.00
_cell.angle_gamma   90.00
#
_symmetry.space_group_name_H-M   'P 1'
#
loop_
_entity.id
_entity.type
_entity.pdbx_description
1 polymer ?
#
loop_
_entity_poly.entity_id
_entity_poly.type
_entity_poly.pdbx_seq_one_letter_code
_entity_poly.pdbx_strand_id
1 'polypeptide(L)'
;MIAGCLLAAGALPVWGQSGAPTLVIRIDDLGALHSVNEACIQTYRSGIARSVEVMPVAAWYPEAIKMLKENPGLDVGLHLVITSEWENVKWRPLTHCPSLTDENGYFYPMMFPNPAYPGQSIMEQKWDIKEIEQEFRAQIETTLKSIPQLSHLSGHMLSTGFSKEVNELVQRLAKEYNLPSIDRMDSSKDYRFTYIGYDGPKRTAEEKEASFIKALEKLQPGQRYLFLDHPALDNDEMKTVFHIGYEDVALDRQGVTDLLTSPRVRKAIEDKGIKLISINQLTKGLPRAAATPKLDKAMNRYLDAVKKAGQDLHSIMIVQHGNVIAEEWMGEGKEDKPHILNSVSKTFTATAVGLAASEGRLKLTDKVISFFPDKLPATVSENLAAMTVRDLLTMNCGHDTDPTGTVRKKADADWVQEFLAFPVEHKPGTFYTYNSLGTYMLSAIVQKVTGEKVVDYLYPRLFRPLGIINARWQESPQ
;
A
#
# COMPACT_ATOMS: atom_id res chain seq x y z
N MET A 1 -11.62 2.85 -66.37
CA MET A 1 -10.83 3.47 -65.26
C MET A 1 -11.72 3.53 -64.04
N ILE A 2 -11.51 2.59 -63.10
CA ILE A 2 -12.23 2.51 -61.84
C ILE A 2 -11.26 2.98 -60.75
N ALA A 3 -11.56 4.16 -60.18
CA ALA A 3 -10.78 4.71 -59.05
C ALA A 3 -11.19 4.01 -57.76
N GLY A 4 -10.27 3.24 -57.16
CA GLY A 4 -10.45 2.64 -55.86
C GLY A 4 -10.18 3.64 -54.76
N CYS A 5 -11.18 3.99 -53.94
CA CYS A 5 -11.00 4.65 -52.67
C CYS A 5 -10.46 3.66 -51.67
N LEU A 6 -9.20 3.83 -51.25
CA LEU A 6 -8.65 3.20 -50.07
C LEU A 6 -9.20 3.93 -48.84
N LEU A 7 -10.14 3.33 -48.17
CA LEU A 7 -10.56 3.69 -46.82
C LEU A 7 -9.46 3.22 -45.86
N ALA A 8 -8.68 4.13 -45.32
CA ALA A 8 -7.84 3.87 -44.17
C ALA A 8 -8.74 3.62 -42.96
N ALA A 9 -8.88 2.35 -42.60
CA ALA A 9 -9.50 1.95 -41.33
C ALA A 9 -8.57 2.38 -40.19
N GLY A 10 -8.83 3.53 -39.62
CA GLY A 10 -8.24 3.93 -38.34
C GLY A 10 -8.66 2.92 -37.28
N ALA A 11 -7.69 2.22 -36.70
CA ALA A 11 -7.92 1.36 -35.56
C ALA A 11 -8.45 2.21 -34.40
N LEU A 12 -9.72 2.02 -34.05
CA LEU A 12 -10.31 2.58 -32.84
C LEU A 12 -9.58 1.99 -31.62
N PRO A 13 -9.28 2.78 -30.57
CA PRO A 13 -8.70 2.24 -29.34
C PRO A 13 -9.67 1.24 -28.74
N VAL A 14 -9.20 0.03 -28.50
CA VAL A 14 -9.95 -1.03 -27.81
C VAL A 14 -9.91 -0.67 -26.31
N TRP A 15 -11.04 -0.27 -25.77
CA TRP A 15 -11.27 -0.01 -24.37
C TRP A 15 -11.30 -1.33 -23.58
N GLY A 16 -10.48 -1.47 -22.52
CA GLY A 16 -10.52 -2.61 -21.62
C GLY A 16 -9.40 -3.63 -21.84
N GLN A 17 -8.26 -3.19 -21.77
CA GLN A 17 -6.90 -3.64 -21.46
C GLN A 17 -6.00 -2.62 -22.12
N SER A 18 -5.37 -1.76 -21.32
CA SER A 18 -4.21 -1.06 -21.85
C SER A 18 -3.24 -2.17 -22.28
N GLY A 19 -2.98 -2.30 -23.56
CA GLY A 19 -2.08 -3.29 -24.11
C GLY A 19 -0.63 -3.11 -23.66
N ALA A 20 -0.38 -2.15 -22.75
CA ALA A 20 0.91 -1.89 -22.16
C ALA A 20 1.33 -3.03 -21.23
N PRO A 21 2.61 -3.45 -21.26
CA PRO A 21 3.15 -4.35 -20.26
C PRO A 21 3.17 -3.66 -18.89
N THR A 22 2.91 -4.41 -17.83
CA THR A 22 3.03 -3.92 -16.45
C THR A 22 4.27 -4.50 -15.78
N LEU A 23 4.96 -3.67 -15.01
CA LEU A 23 6.21 -4.05 -14.34
C LEU A 23 6.17 -3.63 -12.87
N VAL A 24 6.41 -4.60 -12.01
CA VAL A 24 6.72 -4.38 -10.59
C VAL A 24 8.24 -4.29 -10.43
N ILE A 25 8.72 -3.24 -9.79
CA ILE A 25 10.09 -3.15 -9.30
C ILE A 25 10.04 -3.35 -7.79
N ARG A 26 10.48 -4.51 -7.34
CA ARG A 26 10.60 -4.90 -5.94
C ARG A 26 12.06 -4.76 -5.50
N ILE A 27 12.27 -4.21 -4.32
CA ILE A 27 13.58 -4.10 -3.69
C ILE A 27 13.56 -4.79 -2.33
N ASP A 28 14.60 -5.56 -2.02
CA ASP A 28 14.63 -6.42 -0.86
C ASP A 28 15.57 -5.90 0.25
N ASP A 29 15.46 -6.47 1.46
CA ASP A 29 16.31 -6.30 2.64
C ASP A 29 16.17 -4.97 3.41
N LEU A 30 15.09 -4.20 3.26
CA LEU A 30 14.87 -3.01 4.08
C LEU A 30 14.89 -3.37 5.59
N GLY A 31 15.67 -2.64 6.37
CA GLY A 31 15.88 -2.90 7.78
C GLY A 31 17.20 -3.61 8.09
N ALA A 32 17.85 -4.21 7.09
CA ALA A 32 19.11 -4.94 7.26
C ALA A 32 20.24 -4.03 7.76
N LEU A 33 20.46 -2.89 7.10
CA LEU A 33 21.54 -1.93 7.31
C LEU A 33 21.05 -0.51 7.05
N HIS A 34 21.73 0.49 7.62
CA HIS A 34 21.46 1.90 7.34
C HIS A 34 21.62 2.23 5.85
N SER A 35 22.71 1.77 5.25
CA SER A 35 23.00 1.95 3.81
C SER A 35 21.92 1.36 2.91
N VAL A 36 21.34 0.22 3.31
CA VAL A 36 20.23 -0.42 2.59
C VAL A 36 18.95 0.41 2.73
N ASN A 37 18.65 0.88 3.95
CA ASN A 37 17.47 1.71 4.22
C ASN A 37 17.49 2.99 3.38
N GLU A 38 18.61 3.71 3.36
CA GLU A 38 18.77 4.92 2.55
C GLU A 38 18.60 4.65 1.05
N ALA A 39 19.26 3.60 0.53
CA ALA A 39 19.16 3.23 -0.88
C ALA A 39 17.73 2.82 -1.28
N CYS A 40 17.04 2.03 -0.44
CA CYS A 40 15.65 1.66 -0.69
C CYS A 40 14.74 2.89 -0.81
N ILE A 41 14.87 3.83 0.10
CA ILE A 41 14.06 5.06 0.05
C ILE A 41 14.47 5.97 -1.12
N GLN A 42 15.75 6.05 -1.45
CA GLN A 42 16.24 6.79 -2.61
C GLN A 42 15.67 6.23 -3.92
N THR A 43 15.70 4.89 -4.11
CA THR A 43 15.18 4.23 -5.32
C THR A 43 13.66 4.36 -5.47
N TYR A 44 12.93 4.56 -4.37
CA TYR A 44 11.52 4.91 -4.41
C TYR A 44 11.29 6.39 -4.74
N ARG A 45 11.91 7.32 -3.96
CA ARG A 45 11.67 8.77 -4.09
C ARG A 45 12.14 9.34 -5.43
N SER A 46 13.32 8.90 -5.87
CA SER A 46 14.01 9.42 -7.06
C SER A 46 14.08 8.41 -8.19
N GLY A 47 13.58 7.19 -7.99
CA GLY A 47 13.72 6.08 -8.91
C GLY A 47 12.39 5.44 -9.35
N ILE A 48 12.51 4.18 -9.72
CA ILE A 48 11.44 3.38 -10.30
C ILE A 48 10.89 2.30 -9.35
N ALA A 49 11.46 2.11 -8.15
CA ALA A 49 10.96 1.14 -7.17
C ALA A 49 9.53 1.48 -6.72
N ARG A 50 8.69 0.45 -6.51
CA ARG A 50 7.29 0.61 -6.08
C ARG A 50 6.91 -0.28 -4.91
N SER A 51 7.68 -1.35 -4.65
CA SER A 51 7.48 -2.27 -3.52
C SER A 51 8.80 -2.55 -2.84
N VAL A 52 8.81 -2.71 -1.52
CA VAL A 52 9.98 -3.01 -0.71
C VAL A 52 9.68 -4.13 0.29
N GLU A 53 10.64 -5.02 0.50
CA GLU A 53 10.53 -6.11 1.47
C GLU A 53 11.30 -5.77 2.75
N VAL A 54 10.62 -5.78 3.90
CA VAL A 54 11.18 -5.38 5.19
C VAL A 54 11.49 -6.57 6.08
N MET A 55 12.63 -6.53 6.79
CA MET A 55 13.16 -7.58 7.66
C MET A 55 13.02 -7.18 9.15
N PRO A 56 12.04 -7.69 9.89
CA PRO A 56 11.79 -7.29 11.28
C PRO A 56 12.82 -7.81 12.28
N VAL A 57 13.62 -8.81 11.91
CA VAL A 57 14.69 -9.39 12.74
C VAL A 57 15.99 -8.59 12.68
N ALA A 58 16.12 -7.67 11.74
CA ALA A 58 17.34 -6.94 11.47
C ALA A 58 17.49 -5.68 12.36
N ALA A 59 18.73 -5.29 12.64
CA ALA A 59 19.05 -4.26 13.64
C ALA A 59 18.55 -2.86 13.27
N TRP A 60 18.46 -2.53 11.98
CA TRP A 60 18.01 -1.22 11.50
C TRP A 60 16.51 -1.16 11.17
N TYR A 61 15.74 -2.18 11.58
CA TYR A 61 14.29 -2.20 11.44
C TYR A 61 13.56 -0.99 12.07
N PRO A 62 13.94 -0.47 13.28
CA PRO A 62 13.31 0.73 13.82
C PRO A 62 13.47 1.97 12.94
N GLU A 63 14.59 2.13 12.24
CA GLU A 63 14.79 3.19 11.27
C GLU A 63 13.92 2.98 10.03
N ALA A 64 13.85 1.75 9.53
CA ALA A 64 12.98 1.39 8.41
C ALA A 64 11.52 1.78 8.68
N ILE A 65 10.99 1.49 9.88
CA ILE A 65 9.64 1.91 10.30
C ILE A 65 9.48 3.43 10.20
N LYS A 66 10.46 4.21 10.68
CA LYS A 66 10.41 5.67 10.61
C LYS A 66 10.37 6.15 9.16
N MET A 67 11.27 5.64 8.33
CA MET A 67 11.35 6.00 6.92
C MET A 67 10.08 5.61 6.14
N LEU A 68 9.47 4.46 6.45
CA LEU A 68 8.21 4.03 5.83
C LEU A 68 7.04 4.93 6.23
N LYS A 69 6.97 5.42 7.46
CA LYS A 69 5.96 6.41 7.87
C LYS A 69 6.06 7.72 7.08
N GLU A 70 7.27 8.12 6.72
CA GLU A 70 7.54 9.30 5.89
C GLU A 70 7.26 9.05 4.40
N ASN A 71 7.10 7.78 3.98
CA ASN A 71 6.87 7.35 2.61
C ASN A 71 5.63 6.44 2.49
N PRO A 72 4.43 6.94 2.84
CA PRO A 72 3.23 6.11 2.93
C PRO A 72 2.74 5.56 1.58
N GLY A 73 3.27 6.05 0.46
CA GLY A 73 2.97 5.57 -0.88
C GLY A 73 3.85 4.40 -1.34
N LEU A 74 4.91 4.04 -0.58
CA LEU A 74 5.73 2.87 -0.87
C LEU A 74 4.99 1.62 -0.37
N ASP A 75 4.77 0.68 -1.25
CA ASP A 75 4.19 -0.62 -0.92
C ASP A 75 5.18 -1.48 -0.16
N VAL A 76 4.74 -2.16 0.88
CA VAL A 76 5.61 -2.92 1.78
C VAL A 76 5.17 -4.38 1.86
N GLY A 77 6.12 -5.28 1.59
CA GLY A 77 6.03 -6.70 1.91
C GLY A 77 6.82 -7.03 3.17
N LEU A 78 6.43 -8.10 3.84
CA LEU A 78 7.23 -8.69 4.91
C LEU A 78 8.16 -9.75 4.30
N HIS A 79 9.46 -9.52 4.42
CA HIS A 79 10.49 -10.50 4.10
C HIS A 79 10.67 -11.45 5.28
N LEU A 80 10.05 -12.63 5.23
CA LEU A 80 10.16 -13.65 6.26
C LEU A 80 11.57 -14.23 6.27
N VAL A 81 12.22 -14.22 7.42
CA VAL A 81 13.65 -14.49 7.58
C VAL A 81 13.87 -15.64 8.54
N ILE A 82 14.67 -16.64 8.13
CA ILE A 82 15.22 -17.71 8.99
C ILE A 82 16.68 -18.04 8.68
N THR A 83 17.36 -17.10 7.96
CA THR A 83 18.80 -17.22 7.63
C THR A 83 19.51 -15.89 7.88
N SER A 84 20.83 -15.91 8.06
CA SER A 84 21.66 -14.72 8.31
C SER A 84 23.03 -14.89 7.65
N GLU A 85 23.13 -14.58 6.36
CA GLU A 85 24.22 -14.98 5.47
C GLU A 85 25.53 -14.19 5.64
N TRP A 86 25.49 -12.96 6.15
CA TRP A 86 26.66 -12.09 6.20
C TRP A 86 27.68 -12.50 7.27
N GLU A 87 29.00 -12.34 7.03
CA GLU A 87 30.04 -12.69 7.99
C GLU A 87 30.04 -11.77 9.22
N ASN A 88 29.97 -10.46 8.99
CA ASN A 88 30.13 -9.44 10.05
C ASN A 88 28.79 -8.90 10.58
N VAL A 89 27.67 -9.27 9.96
CA VAL A 89 26.33 -8.79 10.33
C VAL A 89 25.42 -9.99 10.50
N LYS A 90 24.97 -10.21 11.72
CA LYS A 90 24.11 -11.35 12.06
C LYS A 90 22.85 -10.88 12.77
N TRP A 91 21.76 -11.54 12.50
CA TRP A 91 20.50 -11.34 13.21
C TRP A 91 20.01 -12.61 13.87
N ARG A 92 19.17 -12.40 14.88
CA ARG A 92 18.60 -13.44 15.73
C ARG A 92 17.10 -13.54 15.47
N PRO A 93 16.49 -14.72 15.73
CA PRO A 93 15.04 -14.84 15.74
C PRO A 93 14.39 -13.91 16.79
N LEU A 94 13.14 -13.55 16.54
CA LEU A 94 12.29 -12.85 17.50
C LEU A 94 11.78 -13.79 18.61
N THR A 95 11.86 -15.10 18.36
CA THR A 95 11.36 -16.14 19.28
C THR A 95 12.46 -17.12 19.66
N HIS A 96 12.16 -18.05 20.57
CA HIS A 96 13.06 -19.14 20.89
C HIS A 96 12.86 -20.29 19.90
N CYS A 97 13.79 -20.43 18.95
CA CYS A 97 13.77 -21.46 17.90
C CYS A 97 15.16 -22.09 17.67
N PRO A 98 15.63 -22.92 18.61
CA PRO A 98 16.97 -23.50 18.59
C PRO A 98 17.25 -24.38 17.36
N SER A 99 16.22 -24.95 16.72
CA SER A 99 16.42 -25.74 15.50
C SER A 99 16.79 -24.91 14.26
N LEU A 100 16.67 -23.57 14.35
CA LEU A 100 16.95 -22.63 13.25
C LEU A 100 18.24 -21.82 13.50
N THR A 101 18.92 -22.04 14.64
CA THR A 101 20.04 -21.20 15.07
C THR A 101 21.30 -22.01 15.35
N ASP A 102 22.43 -21.34 15.18
CA ASP A 102 23.76 -21.85 15.58
C ASP A 102 23.92 -21.84 17.12
N GLU A 103 25.08 -22.29 17.61
CA GLU A 103 25.42 -22.31 19.03
C GLU A 103 25.45 -20.92 19.70
N ASN A 104 25.61 -19.86 18.91
CA ASN A 104 25.59 -18.47 19.36
C ASN A 104 24.17 -17.85 19.33
N GLY A 105 23.17 -18.59 18.85
CA GLY A 105 21.79 -18.15 18.73
C GLY A 105 21.52 -17.23 17.55
N TYR A 106 22.38 -17.19 16.53
CA TYR A 106 22.12 -16.56 15.25
C TYR A 106 21.47 -17.56 14.28
N PHE A 107 20.62 -17.09 13.39
CA PHE A 107 20.14 -17.94 12.29
C PHE A 107 21.34 -18.51 11.49
N TYR A 108 21.20 -19.76 11.00
CA TYR A 108 22.18 -20.33 10.08
C TYR A 108 22.34 -19.44 8.84
N PRO A 109 23.58 -19.37 8.27
CA PRO A 109 23.85 -18.45 7.17
C PRO A 109 23.15 -18.82 5.86
N MET A 110 22.91 -20.10 5.60
CA MET A 110 22.43 -20.57 4.32
C MET A 110 21.10 -21.31 4.42
N MET A 111 20.27 -21.20 3.39
CA MET A 111 19.05 -22.00 3.27
C MET A 111 19.39 -23.40 2.77
N PHE A 112 20.22 -23.50 1.73
CA PHE A 112 20.61 -24.74 1.06
C PHE A 112 22.08 -25.08 1.35
N PRO A 113 22.47 -26.40 1.26
CA PRO A 113 23.86 -26.78 1.39
C PRO A 113 24.78 -25.97 0.49
N ASN A 114 25.82 -25.40 1.07
CA ASN A 114 26.80 -24.58 0.39
C ASN A 114 28.22 -25.07 0.73
N PRO A 115 29.04 -25.41 -0.24
CA PRO A 115 30.40 -25.86 0.02
C PRO A 115 31.31 -24.91 0.79
N ALA A 116 31.02 -23.59 0.73
CA ALA A 116 31.74 -22.58 1.50
C ALA A 116 31.31 -22.57 2.99
N TYR A 117 30.10 -23.11 3.30
CA TYR A 117 29.50 -23.16 4.63
C TYR A 117 29.03 -24.58 4.97
N PRO A 118 29.94 -25.59 5.05
CA PRO A 118 29.56 -26.98 5.24
C PRO A 118 28.81 -27.18 6.59
N GLY A 119 27.66 -27.82 6.56
CA GLY A 119 26.85 -28.08 7.74
C GLY A 119 26.14 -26.84 8.32
N GLN A 120 26.15 -25.70 7.65
CA GLN A 120 25.59 -24.42 8.14
C GLN A 120 24.40 -23.95 7.32
N SER A 121 23.65 -24.85 6.72
CA SER A 121 22.37 -24.51 6.08
C SER A 121 21.17 -25.05 6.85
N ILE A 122 20.03 -24.38 6.77
CA ILE A 122 18.76 -24.85 7.36
C ILE A 122 18.42 -26.26 6.85
N MET A 123 18.63 -26.55 5.58
CA MET A 123 18.30 -27.84 4.97
C MET A 123 19.21 -28.98 5.47
N GLU A 124 20.35 -28.69 6.10
CA GLU A 124 21.21 -29.69 6.75
C GLU A 124 20.85 -29.90 8.23
N GLN A 125 19.98 -29.08 8.82
CA GLN A 125 19.55 -29.21 10.20
C GLN A 125 18.27 -30.05 10.33
N LYS A 126 18.00 -30.48 11.56
CA LYS A 126 16.70 -31.06 11.94
C LYS A 126 15.80 -29.94 12.42
N TRP A 127 15.34 -29.09 11.47
CA TRP A 127 14.44 -27.99 11.78
C TRP A 127 13.07 -28.47 12.21
N ASP A 128 12.40 -27.71 13.09
CA ASP A 128 11.05 -27.98 13.58
C ASP A 128 10.07 -26.98 12.96
N ILE A 129 9.05 -27.50 12.26
CA ILE A 129 8.00 -26.69 11.62
C ILE A 129 7.23 -25.82 12.63
N LYS A 130 7.14 -26.23 13.90
CA LYS A 130 6.47 -25.45 14.96
C LYS A 130 7.30 -24.22 15.34
N GLU A 131 8.62 -24.36 15.35
CA GLU A 131 9.51 -23.22 15.59
C GLU A 131 9.48 -22.25 14.41
N ILE A 132 9.44 -22.75 13.17
CA ILE A 132 9.27 -21.91 11.97
C ILE A 132 7.91 -21.18 12.04
N GLU A 133 6.83 -21.87 12.39
CA GLU A 133 5.52 -21.23 12.54
C GLU A 133 5.52 -20.14 13.62
N GLN A 134 6.08 -20.44 14.77
CA GLN A 134 6.18 -19.49 15.89
C GLN A 134 6.98 -18.23 15.47
N GLU A 135 8.09 -18.41 14.79
CA GLU A 135 8.94 -17.33 14.33
C GLU A 135 8.25 -16.50 13.23
N PHE A 136 7.65 -17.15 12.24
CA PHE A 136 6.93 -16.43 11.18
C PHE A 136 5.73 -15.63 11.74
N ARG A 137 4.99 -16.17 12.71
CA ARG A 137 3.92 -15.43 13.38
C ARG A 137 4.46 -14.20 14.09
N ALA A 138 5.55 -14.33 14.85
CA ALA A 138 6.16 -13.22 15.56
C ALA A 138 6.63 -12.12 14.58
N GLN A 139 7.22 -12.49 13.45
CA GLN A 139 7.63 -11.55 12.42
C GLN A 139 6.42 -10.85 11.77
N ILE A 140 5.36 -11.59 11.43
CA ILE A 140 4.11 -11.03 10.88
C ILE A 140 3.46 -10.05 11.87
N GLU A 141 3.27 -10.46 13.12
CA GLU A 141 2.58 -9.66 14.14
C GLU A 141 3.37 -8.39 14.51
N THR A 142 4.71 -8.50 14.61
CA THR A 142 5.60 -7.36 14.84
C THR A 142 5.49 -6.35 13.70
N THR A 143 5.47 -6.82 12.46
CA THR A 143 5.39 -5.95 11.29
C THR A 143 4.00 -5.32 11.14
N LEU A 144 2.93 -6.09 11.34
CA LEU A 144 1.55 -5.58 11.32
C LEU A 144 1.30 -4.48 12.34
N LYS A 145 1.93 -4.60 13.53
CA LYS A 145 1.83 -3.58 14.60
C LYS A 145 2.54 -2.28 14.24
N SER A 146 3.61 -2.35 13.46
CA SER A 146 4.54 -1.23 13.23
C SER A 146 4.36 -0.56 11.88
N ILE A 147 3.92 -1.30 10.85
CA ILE A 147 3.88 -0.88 9.45
C ILE A 147 2.46 -1.07 8.88
N PRO A 148 1.64 -0.01 8.91
CA PRO A 148 0.26 -0.08 8.44
C PRO A 148 0.11 -0.44 6.95
N GLN A 149 1.08 -0.06 6.10
CA GLN A 149 1.07 -0.33 4.66
C GLN A 149 1.48 -1.75 4.27
N LEU A 150 1.72 -2.66 5.24
CA LEU A 150 2.04 -4.06 4.95
C LEU A 150 0.95 -4.71 4.09
N SER A 151 1.33 -5.27 2.94
CA SER A 151 0.39 -5.75 1.92
C SER A 151 0.56 -7.21 1.53
N HIS A 152 1.74 -7.81 1.71
CA HIS A 152 2.06 -9.16 1.26
C HIS A 152 3.23 -9.78 2.05
N LEU A 153 3.46 -11.07 1.81
CA LEU A 153 4.56 -11.85 2.36
C LEU A 153 5.52 -12.29 1.24
N SER A 154 6.80 -12.25 1.53
CA SER A 154 7.86 -12.86 0.73
C SER A 154 8.86 -13.58 1.63
N GLY A 155 9.84 -14.30 1.06
CA GLY A 155 10.82 -15.04 1.84
C GLY A 155 12.25 -14.70 1.50
N HIS A 156 13.00 -14.29 2.52
CA HIS A 156 14.45 -14.12 2.41
C HIS A 156 15.11 -15.46 2.07
N MET A 157 15.98 -15.48 1.06
CA MET A 157 16.69 -16.68 0.61
C MET A 157 15.77 -17.91 0.40
N LEU A 158 14.54 -17.71 -0.09
CA LEU A 158 13.53 -18.75 -0.32
C LEU A 158 12.95 -19.40 0.97
N SER A 159 13.02 -18.72 2.11
CA SER A 159 12.53 -19.21 3.41
C SER A 159 11.07 -19.67 3.40
N THR A 160 10.24 -19.12 2.52
CA THR A 160 8.81 -19.42 2.39
C THR A 160 8.49 -20.68 1.58
N GLY A 161 9.48 -21.27 0.92
CA GLY A 161 9.21 -22.32 -0.07
C GLY A 161 10.27 -23.41 -0.20
N PHE A 162 11.21 -23.51 0.72
CA PHE A 162 12.30 -24.50 0.62
C PHE A 162 11.83 -25.96 0.85
N SER A 163 10.65 -26.15 1.44
CA SER A 163 9.99 -27.44 1.54
C SER A 163 8.48 -27.33 1.28
N LYS A 164 7.82 -28.48 0.96
CA LYS A 164 6.38 -28.52 0.79
C LYS A 164 5.65 -28.12 2.07
N GLU A 165 6.09 -28.63 3.22
CA GLU A 165 5.50 -28.39 4.53
C GLU A 165 5.55 -26.90 4.91
N VAL A 166 6.69 -26.25 4.69
CA VAL A 166 6.84 -24.82 4.94
C VAL A 166 6.00 -23.99 3.97
N ASN A 167 5.89 -24.39 2.71
CA ASN A 167 5.02 -23.69 1.77
C ASN A 167 3.54 -23.78 2.19
N GLU A 168 3.07 -24.96 2.64
CA GLU A 168 1.71 -25.14 3.15
C GLU A 168 1.47 -24.30 4.42
N LEU A 169 2.44 -24.22 5.31
CA LEU A 169 2.42 -23.34 6.48
C LEU A 169 2.26 -21.87 6.05
N VAL A 170 3.10 -21.39 5.15
CA VAL A 170 3.06 -20.00 4.68
C VAL A 170 1.72 -19.67 4.02
N GLN A 171 1.16 -20.57 3.20
CA GLN A 171 -0.16 -20.36 2.60
C GLN A 171 -1.27 -20.28 3.65
N ARG A 172 -1.18 -21.06 4.73
CA ARG A 172 -2.11 -20.98 5.86
C ARG A 172 -1.98 -19.64 6.59
N LEU A 173 -0.76 -19.19 6.91
CA LEU A 173 -0.51 -17.90 7.54
C LEU A 173 -0.95 -16.73 6.63
N ALA A 174 -0.65 -16.79 5.35
CA ALA A 174 -1.08 -15.81 4.35
C ALA A 174 -2.61 -15.62 4.36
N LYS A 175 -3.36 -16.72 4.45
CA LYS A 175 -4.83 -16.69 4.56
C LYS A 175 -5.29 -16.14 5.90
N GLU A 176 -4.68 -16.59 7.00
CA GLU A 176 -5.05 -16.20 8.36
C GLU A 176 -4.86 -14.70 8.60
N TYR A 177 -3.73 -14.15 8.17
CA TYR A 177 -3.42 -12.73 8.31
C TYR A 177 -3.90 -11.84 7.14
N ASN A 178 -4.57 -12.44 6.14
CA ASN A 178 -4.99 -11.75 4.91
C ASN A 178 -3.85 -11.01 4.20
N LEU A 179 -2.70 -11.66 4.11
CA LEU A 179 -1.49 -11.18 3.44
C LEU A 179 -1.07 -12.20 2.39
N PRO A 180 -1.30 -11.96 1.09
CA PRO A 180 -0.90 -12.92 0.05
C PRO A 180 0.60 -13.15 0.06
N SER A 181 1.03 -14.41 -0.08
CA SER A 181 2.43 -14.75 -0.34
C SER A 181 2.71 -14.69 -1.84
N ILE A 182 3.78 -13.99 -2.22
CA ILE A 182 4.11 -13.74 -3.63
C ILE A 182 5.15 -14.67 -4.22
N ASP A 183 5.92 -15.39 -3.41
CA ASP A 183 7.04 -16.22 -3.89
C ASP A 183 6.57 -17.48 -4.66
N ARG A 184 5.39 -17.99 -4.30
CA ARG A 184 4.71 -19.06 -5.04
C ARG A 184 3.25 -18.70 -5.20
N MET A 185 2.98 -17.85 -6.17
CA MET A 185 1.61 -17.48 -6.49
C MET A 185 0.88 -18.66 -7.10
N ASP A 186 -0.29 -18.96 -6.52
CA ASP A 186 -1.21 -19.96 -7.03
C ASP A 186 -1.56 -19.64 -8.49
N SER A 187 -1.28 -20.60 -9.35
CA SER A 187 -1.50 -20.47 -10.80
C SER A 187 -2.96 -20.21 -11.18
N SER A 188 -3.90 -20.34 -10.25
CA SER A 188 -5.34 -20.13 -10.45
C SER A 188 -5.78 -18.67 -10.25
N LYS A 189 -4.91 -17.76 -9.80
CA LYS A 189 -5.26 -16.36 -9.51
C LYS A 189 -4.73 -15.38 -10.56
N ASP A 190 -5.43 -14.27 -10.76
CA ASP A 190 -5.19 -13.27 -11.81
C ASP A 190 -3.92 -12.40 -11.66
N TYR A 191 -3.08 -12.65 -10.66
CA TYR A 191 -1.88 -11.87 -10.39
C TYR A 191 -0.58 -12.55 -10.82
N ARG A 192 -0.64 -13.50 -11.74
CA ARG A 192 0.56 -14.10 -12.33
C ARG A 192 1.47 -13.05 -12.93
N PHE A 193 2.74 -13.16 -12.66
CA PHE A 193 3.78 -12.38 -13.30
C PHE A 193 4.93 -13.28 -13.74
N THR A 194 5.69 -12.80 -14.70
CA THR A 194 6.94 -13.41 -15.13
C THR A 194 8.10 -12.67 -14.48
N TYR A 195 8.99 -13.40 -13.80
CA TYR A 195 10.24 -12.81 -13.35
C TYR A 195 11.08 -12.40 -14.53
N ILE A 196 11.63 -11.19 -14.48
CA ILE A 196 12.66 -10.73 -15.41
C ILE A 196 13.94 -10.42 -14.64
N GLY A 197 15.08 -10.63 -15.30
CA GLY A 197 16.40 -10.27 -14.79
C GLY A 197 17.17 -9.42 -15.80
N TYR A 198 18.46 -9.39 -15.66
CA TYR A 198 19.35 -8.74 -16.61
C TYR A 198 19.50 -9.56 -17.90
N ASP A 199 19.44 -8.93 -19.06
CA ASP A 199 19.69 -9.58 -20.36
C ASP A 199 21.11 -9.26 -20.85
N GLY A 200 22.11 -9.66 -20.07
CA GLY A 200 23.51 -9.45 -20.37
C GLY A 200 24.40 -9.39 -19.11
N PRO A 201 25.60 -8.82 -19.20
CA PRO A 201 26.48 -8.59 -18.06
C PRO A 201 25.84 -7.70 -17.00
N LYS A 202 26.25 -7.88 -15.72
CA LYS A 202 25.67 -7.17 -14.57
C LYS A 202 26.67 -6.88 -13.45
N ARG A 203 27.97 -6.79 -13.77
CA ARG A 203 29.03 -6.58 -12.76
C ARG A 203 29.21 -5.11 -12.40
N THR A 204 29.00 -4.20 -13.36
CA THR A 204 29.10 -2.74 -13.12
C THR A 204 27.72 -2.09 -13.20
N ALA A 205 27.61 -0.86 -12.71
CA ALA A 205 26.37 -0.07 -12.81
C ALA A 205 25.94 0.12 -14.27
N GLU A 206 26.88 0.40 -15.17
CA GLU A 206 26.64 0.60 -16.61
C GLU A 206 26.18 -0.71 -17.27
N GLU A 207 26.78 -1.85 -16.91
CA GLU A 207 26.36 -3.16 -17.40
C GLU A 207 24.95 -3.51 -16.93
N LYS A 208 24.65 -3.29 -15.63
CA LYS A 208 23.32 -3.48 -15.08
C LYS A 208 22.29 -2.63 -15.82
N GLU A 209 22.56 -1.34 -16.02
CA GLU A 209 21.69 -0.41 -16.74
C GLU A 209 21.41 -0.89 -18.17
N ALA A 210 22.47 -1.19 -18.93
CA ALA A 210 22.34 -1.61 -20.33
C ALA A 210 21.59 -2.95 -20.44
N SER A 211 21.93 -3.92 -19.58
CA SER A 211 21.31 -5.24 -19.57
C SER A 211 19.84 -5.21 -19.13
N PHE A 212 19.49 -4.32 -18.20
CA PHE A 212 18.11 -4.13 -17.79
C PHE A 212 17.27 -3.45 -18.89
N ILE A 213 17.77 -2.38 -19.52
CA ILE A 213 17.11 -1.73 -20.67
C ILE A 213 16.84 -2.76 -21.77
N LYS A 214 17.82 -3.63 -22.06
CA LYS A 214 17.65 -4.70 -23.05
C LYS A 214 16.60 -5.74 -22.62
N ALA A 215 16.48 -6.03 -21.31
CA ALA A 215 15.40 -6.89 -20.80
C ALA A 215 14.03 -6.25 -20.99
N LEU A 216 13.90 -4.91 -20.77
CA LEU A 216 12.66 -4.19 -21.01
C LEU A 216 12.18 -4.27 -22.47
N GLU A 217 13.11 -4.45 -23.43
CA GLU A 217 12.76 -4.60 -24.85
C GLU A 217 11.94 -5.85 -25.16
N LYS A 218 12.05 -6.87 -24.33
CA LYS A 218 11.37 -8.16 -24.50
C LYS A 218 9.97 -8.22 -23.90
N LEU A 219 9.57 -7.20 -23.15
CA LEU A 219 8.27 -7.18 -22.49
C LEU A 219 7.14 -7.12 -23.51
N GLN A 220 6.15 -7.99 -23.33
CA GLN A 220 5.02 -8.14 -24.25
C GLN A 220 3.81 -7.36 -23.73
N PRO A 221 3.04 -6.72 -24.64
CA PRO A 221 1.79 -6.05 -24.30
C PRO A 221 0.84 -6.95 -23.48
N GLY A 222 0.17 -6.38 -22.49
CA GLY A 222 -0.80 -7.06 -21.65
C GLY A 222 -0.21 -8.08 -20.65
N GLN A 223 1.09 -8.29 -20.64
CA GLN A 223 1.76 -9.19 -19.69
C GLN A 223 2.22 -8.46 -18.43
N ARG A 224 2.36 -9.21 -17.34
CA ARG A 224 2.80 -8.72 -16.03
C ARG A 224 4.17 -9.26 -15.70
N TYR A 225 5.04 -8.39 -15.24
CA TYR A 225 6.45 -8.71 -14.96
C TYR A 225 6.83 -8.24 -13.56
N LEU A 226 7.80 -8.94 -12.96
CA LEU A 226 8.42 -8.57 -11.71
C LEU A 226 9.94 -8.63 -11.88
N PHE A 227 10.60 -7.52 -11.55
CA PHE A 227 12.04 -7.43 -11.33
C PHE A 227 12.28 -7.23 -9.84
N LEU A 228 13.22 -7.98 -9.27
CA LEU A 228 13.67 -7.81 -7.90
C LEU A 228 15.17 -7.69 -7.84
N ASP A 229 15.66 -6.82 -6.97
CA ASP A 229 17.08 -6.72 -6.65
C ASP A 229 17.29 -6.01 -5.29
N HIS A 230 18.55 -5.87 -4.85
CA HIS A 230 18.94 -5.45 -3.52
C HIS A 230 19.79 -4.18 -3.58
N PRO A 231 19.19 -2.98 -3.47
CA PRO A 231 19.95 -1.74 -3.48
C PRO A 231 20.66 -1.48 -2.15
N ALA A 232 21.87 -0.90 -2.21
CA ALA A 232 22.55 -0.30 -1.07
C ALA A 232 23.47 0.84 -1.54
N LEU A 233 23.97 1.65 -0.60
CA LEU A 233 24.98 2.67 -0.88
C LEU A 233 26.39 2.09 -0.64
N ASP A 234 27.33 2.34 -1.55
CA ASP A 234 28.75 1.99 -1.35
C ASP A 234 29.41 2.98 -0.38
N ASN A 235 29.30 2.68 0.89
CA ASN A 235 29.89 3.45 1.99
C ASN A 235 30.66 2.54 2.97
N ASP A 236 31.24 3.13 4.00
CA ASP A 236 32.10 2.40 4.96
C ASP A 236 31.33 1.32 5.74
N GLU A 237 30.02 1.49 6.00
CA GLU A 237 29.18 0.45 6.59
C GLU A 237 29.07 -0.73 5.66
N MET A 238 28.65 -0.50 4.39
CA MET A 238 28.37 -1.56 3.43
C MET A 238 29.62 -2.32 3.00
N LYS A 239 30.80 -1.69 3.01
CA LYS A 239 32.10 -2.35 2.73
C LYS A 239 32.51 -3.38 3.77
N THR A 240 31.86 -3.39 4.95
CA THR A 240 32.05 -4.45 5.95
C THR A 240 31.18 -5.68 5.74
N VAL A 241 30.25 -5.63 4.78
CA VAL A 241 29.24 -6.66 4.53
C VAL A 241 29.71 -7.55 3.39
N PHE A 242 29.85 -8.84 3.66
CA PHE A 242 30.21 -9.85 2.67
C PHE A 242 29.87 -11.25 3.20
N HIS A 243 29.88 -12.22 2.32
CA HIS A 243 30.02 -13.63 2.63
C HIS A 243 30.99 -14.29 1.64
N ILE A 244 31.48 -15.49 1.95
CA ILE A 244 32.44 -16.19 1.09
C ILE A 244 31.85 -16.37 -0.31
N GLY A 245 32.56 -15.83 -1.31
CA GLY A 245 32.15 -15.85 -2.72
C GLY A 245 31.26 -14.68 -3.16
N TYR A 246 31.02 -13.69 -2.27
CA TYR A 246 30.36 -12.43 -2.59
C TYR A 246 30.98 -11.31 -1.75
N GLU A 247 32.21 -10.93 -2.10
CA GLU A 247 33.03 -9.96 -1.37
C GLU A 247 32.85 -8.52 -1.87
N ASP A 248 32.27 -8.33 -3.06
CA ASP A 248 32.06 -7.03 -3.69
C ASP A 248 30.61 -6.48 -3.50
N VAL A 249 29.96 -6.90 -2.42
CA VAL A 249 28.55 -6.58 -2.10
C VAL A 249 28.24 -5.08 -2.17
N ALA A 250 29.11 -4.23 -1.60
CA ALA A 250 28.91 -2.79 -1.57
C ALA A 250 28.83 -2.21 -2.98
N LEU A 251 29.79 -2.54 -3.84
CA LEU A 251 29.84 -2.05 -5.21
C LEU A 251 28.69 -2.63 -6.06
N ASP A 252 28.38 -3.91 -5.91
CA ASP A 252 27.31 -4.57 -6.66
C ASP A 252 25.95 -3.96 -6.32
N ARG A 253 25.64 -3.74 -5.03
CA ARG A 253 24.36 -3.17 -4.57
C ARG A 253 24.24 -1.66 -4.85
N GLN A 254 25.37 -0.92 -4.85
CA GLN A 254 25.38 0.47 -5.37
C GLN A 254 24.97 0.49 -6.83
N GLY A 255 25.49 -0.42 -7.64
CA GLY A 255 25.10 -0.52 -9.05
C GLY A 255 23.61 -0.78 -9.26
N VAL A 256 22.94 -1.45 -8.31
CA VAL A 256 21.46 -1.58 -8.30
C VAL A 256 20.80 -0.25 -7.97
N THR A 257 21.33 0.48 -6.99
CA THR A 257 20.82 1.83 -6.64
C THR A 257 20.91 2.78 -7.84
N ASP A 258 22.05 2.78 -8.53
CA ASP A 258 22.29 3.60 -9.72
C ASP A 258 21.33 3.22 -10.86
N LEU A 259 21.18 1.93 -11.13
CA LEU A 259 20.21 1.40 -12.11
C LEU A 259 18.80 1.90 -11.83
N LEU A 260 18.32 1.72 -10.59
CA LEU A 260 16.93 2.02 -10.23
C LEU A 260 16.63 3.52 -10.15
N THR A 261 17.66 4.36 -10.07
CA THR A 261 17.55 5.82 -10.11
C THR A 261 17.91 6.42 -11.46
N SER A 262 18.35 5.62 -12.43
CA SER A 262 18.81 6.06 -13.75
C SER A 262 17.73 6.80 -14.56
N PRO A 263 18.01 8.02 -15.05
CA PRO A 263 17.12 8.70 -15.99
C PRO A 263 16.96 7.94 -17.32
N ARG A 264 17.99 7.20 -17.77
CA ARG A 264 17.95 6.40 -19.01
C ARG A 264 16.98 5.23 -18.89
N VAL A 265 16.99 4.55 -17.74
CA VAL A 265 16.04 3.46 -17.46
C VAL A 265 14.61 4.01 -17.39
N ARG A 266 14.41 5.12 -16.69
CA ARG A 266 13.09 5.77 -16.62
C ARG A 266 12.58 6.12 -18.01
N LYS A 267 13.43 6.74 -18.83
CA LYS A 267 13.08 7.06 -20.22
C LYS A 267 12.74 5.81 -21.03
N ALA A 268 13.48 4.73 -20.89
CA ALA A 268 13.19 3.48 -21.60
C ALA A 268 11.82 2.89 -21.21
N ILE A 269 11.44 2.99 -19.94
CA ILE A 269 10.12 2.60 -19.43
C ILE A 269 9.02 3.46 -20.04
N GLU A 270 9.21 4.78 -20.04
CA GLU A 270 8.26 5.75 -20.62
C GLU A 270 8.11 5.59 -22.15
N ASP A 271 9.21 5.49 -22.88
CA ASP A 271 9.21 5.33 -24.35
C ASP A 271 8.49 4.04 -24.79
N LYS A 272 8.51 3.01 -23.98
CA LYS A 272 7.84 1.74 -24.24
C LYS A 272 6.41 1.67 -23.68
N GLY A 273 5.97 2.72 -22.99
CA GLY A 273 4.67 2.77 -22.35
C GLY A 273 4.49 1.70 -21.26
N ILE A 274 5.59 1.22 -20.63
CA ILE A 274 5.53 0.23 -19.55
C ILE A 274 4.90 0.88 -18.31
N LYS A 275 3.87 0.25 -17.77
CA LYS A 275 3.19 0.71 -16.57
C LYS A 275 3.88 0.14 -15.33
N LEU A 276 4.48 1.02 -14.51
CA LEU A 276 4.98 0.64 -13.19
C LEU A 276 3.84 0.51 -12.20
N ILE A 277 3.78 -0.63 -11.51
CA ILE A 277 2.79 -0.93 -10.46
C ILE A 277 3.49 -1.48 -9.22
N SER A 278 2.80 -1.46 -8.07
CA SER A 278 3.24 -2.15 -6.85
C SER A 278 2.67 -3.56 -6.77
N ILE A 279 3.21 -4.38 -5.87
CA ILE A 279 2.67 -5.73 -5.58
C ILE A 279 1.25 -5.61 -5.00
N ASN A 280 0.99 -4.60 -4.17
CA ASN A 280 -0.35 -4.37 -3.65
C ASN A 280 -1.37 -4.09 -4.76
N GLN A 281 -1.02 -3.30 -5.76
CA GLN A 281 -1.85 -3.09 -6.94
C GLN A 281 -2.03 -4.38 -7.77
N LEU A 282 -0.99 -5.22 -7.82
CA LEU A 282 -1.06 -6.51 -8.50
C LEU A 282 -2.00 -7.50 -7.78
N THR A 283 -1.99 -7.52 -6.44
CA THR A 283 -2.67 -8.55 -5.64
C THR A 283 -4.06 -8.14 -5.14
N LYS A 284 -4.33 -6.85 -5.01
CA LYS A 284 -5.56 -6.30 -4.40
C LYS A 284 -6.43 -5.47 -5.33
N GLY A 285 -6.00 -5.24 -6.57
CA GLY A 285 -6.82 -4.53 -7.56
C GLY A 285 -8.13 -5.28 -7.84
N LEU A 286 -9.20 -4.55 -8.17
CA LEU A 286 -10.42 -5.16 -8.65
C LEU A 286 -10.13 -5.97 -9.93
N PRO A 287 -10.69 -7.18 -10.08
CA PRO A 287 -10.56 -7.92 -11.32
C PRO A 287 -11.13 -7.12 -12.50
N ARG A 288 -10.53 -7.30 -13.67
CA ARG A 288 -10.93 -6.59 -14.87
C ARG A 288 -11.58 -7.57 -15.86
N ALA A 289 -12.65 -7.15 -16.51
CA ALA A 289 -13.28 -7.89 -17.61
C ALA A 289 -13.35 -7.00 -18.86
N ALA A 290 -13.40 -7.64 -20.02
CA ALA A 290 -13.55 -6.92 -21.27
C ALA A 290 -14.88 -6.16 -21.31
N ALA A 291 -14.84 -4.92 -21.74
CA ALA A 291 -16.04 -4.15 -22.03
C ALA A 291 -16.76 -4.75 -23.26
N THR A 292 -18.07 -4.59 -23.31
CA THR A 292 -18.82 -4.91 -24.54
C THR A 292 -18.66 -3.78 -25.55
N PRO A 293 -18.70 -4.05 -26.87
CA PRO A 293 -18.63 -2.99 -27.89
C PRO A 293 -19.71 -1.91 -27.73
N LYS A 294 -20.86 -2.27 -27.13
CA LYS A 294 -21.93 -1.32 -26.81
C LYS A 294 -21.51 -0.37 -25.69
N LEU A 295 -20.83 -0.88 -24.67
CA LEU A 295 -20.31 -0.07 -23.57
C LEU A 295 -19.20 0.86 -24.06
N ASP A 296 -18.25 0.36 -24.85
CA ASP A 296 -17.17 1.18 -25.41
C ASP A 296 -17.73 2.37 -26.22
N LYS A 297 -18.72 2.10 -27.07
CA LYS A 297 -19.39 3.16 -27.83
C LYS A 297 -20.12 4.15 -26.93
N ALA A 298 -20.69 3.70 -25.83
CA ALA A 298 -21.39 4.58 -24.87
C ALA A 298 -20.39 5.43 -24.09
N MET A 299 -19.27 4.88 -23.65
CA MET A 299 -18.17 5.60 -22.98
C MET A 299 -17.60 6.67 -23.86
N ASN A 300 -17.24 6.36 -25.11
CA ASN A 300 -16.71 7.34 -26.06
C ASN A 300 -17.68 8.53 -26.24
N ARG A 301 -18.97 8.26 -26.43
CA ARG A 301 -19.99 9.33 -26.56
C ARG A 301 -20.10 10.17 -25.30
N TYR A 302 -20.00 9.54 -24.12
CA TYR A 302 -20.04 10.26 -22.83
C TYR A 302 -18.83 11.18 -22.68
N LEU A 303 -17.63 10.68 -22.92
CA LEU A 303 -16.39 11.44 -22.83
C LEU A 303 -16.34 12.61 -23.83
N ASP A 304 -16.80 12.39 -25.04
CA ASP A 304 -16.93 13.45 -26.05
C ASP A 304 -17.93 14.53 -25.60
N ALA A 305 -19.05 14.15 -24.99
CA ALA A 305 -20.03 15.07 -24.47
C ALA A 305 -19.48 15.89 -23.29
N VAL A 306 -18.76 15.26 -22.36
CA VAL A 306 -18.06 15.90 -21.23
C VAL A 306 -17.07 16.94 -21.73
N LYS A 307 -16.22 16.55 -22.69
CA LYS A 307 -15.23 17.44 -23.31
C LYS A 307 -15.90 18.62 -24.04
N LYS A 308 -16.96 18.35 -24.79
CA LYS A 308 -17.72 19.39 -25.51
C LYS A 308 -18.42 20.37 -24.55
N ALA A 309 -18.86 19.87 -23.39
CA ALA A 309 -19.47 20.70 -22.36
C ALA A 309 -18.44 21.50 -21.51
N GLY A 310 -17.14 21.32 -21.77
CA GLY A 310 -16.07 21.99 -21.00
C GLY A 310 -16.00 21.57 -19.54
N GLN A 311 -16.50 20.37 -19.20
CA GLN A 311 -16.48 19.87 -17.82
C GLN A 311 -15.13 19.26 -17.50
N ASP A 312 -14.64 19.52 -16.29
CA ASP A 312 -13.39 18.99 -15.78
C ASP A 312 -13.65 17.63 -15.10
N LEU A 313 -13.48 16.57 -15.88
CA LEU A 313 -13.60 15.19 -15.40
C LEU A 313 -12.20 14.58 -15.23
N HIS A 314 -11.84 14.14 -14.02
CA HIS A 314 -10.52 13.60 -13.71
C HIS A 314 -10.44 12.09 -13.86
N SER A 315 -11.52 11.37 -13.57
CA SER A 315 -11.56 9.92 -13.76
C SER A 315 -12.99 9.41 -13.83
N ILE A 316 -13.14 8.25 -14.46
CA ILE A 316 -14.36 7.45 -14.45
C ILE A 316 -13.99 5.98 -14.36
N MET A 317 -14.67 5.23 -13.48
CA MET A 317 -14.55 3.78 -13.38
C MET A 317 -15.95 3.17 -13.38
N ILE A 318 -16.14 2.13 -14.18
CA ILE A 318 -17.38 1.35 -14.19
C ILE A 318 -17.06 -0.06 -13.69
N VAL A 319 -17.73 -0.44 -12.60
CA VAL A 319 -17.63 -1.77 -12.00
C VAL A 319 -18.95 -2.51 -12.21
N GLN A 320 -18.89 -3.72 -12.77
CA GLN A 320 -20.06 -4.59 -12.97
C GLN A 320 -19.72 -6.01 -12.50
N HIS A 321 -20.56 -6.58 -11.65
CA HIS A 321 -20.37 -7.93 -11.08
C HIS A 321 -18.98 -8.12 -10.45
N GLY A 322 -18.46 -7.07 -9.77
CA GLY A 322 -17.15 -7.09 -9.13
C GLY A 322 -15.95 -6.87 -10.06
N ASN A 323 -16.16 -6.74 -11.38
CA ASN A 323 -15.09 -6.49 -12.35
C ASN A 323 -15.11 -5.03 -12.83
N VAL A 324 -13.95 -4.43 -12.97
CA VAL A 324 -13.79 -3.16 -13.69
C VAL A 324 -13.93 -3.46 -15.17
N ILE A 325 -14.96 -2.88 -15.82
CA ILE A 325 -15.26 -3.07 -17.24
C ILE A 325 -14.96 -1.82 -18.07
N ALA A 326 -14.73 -0.68 -17.46
CA ALA A 326 -14.20 0.52 -18.09
C ALA A 326 -13.55 1.42 -17.05
N GLU A 327 -12.45 2.05 -17.40
CA GLU A 327 -11.74 3.03 -16.55
C GLU A 327 -10.98 4.00 -17.42
N GLU A 328 -11.11 5.31 -17.10
CA GLU A 328 -10.39 6.40 -17.76
C GLU A 328 -9.91 7.45 -16.77
N TRP A 329 -8.77 8.01 -17.09
CA TRP A 329 -8.13 9.10 -16.34
C TRP A 329 -7.88 10.28 -17.28
N MET A 330 -8.26 11.49 -16.87
CA MET A 330 -8.25 12.68 -17.72
C MET A 330 -7.75 13.91 -16.95
N GLY A 331 -7.34 14.94 -17.67
CA GLY A 331 -6.86 16.19 -17.08
C GLY A 331 -5.72 15.94 -16.09
N GLU A 332 -5.89 16.41 -14.86
CA GLU A 332 -4.93 16.20 -13.77
C GLU A 332 -5.10 14.86 -13.06
N GLY A 333 -6.17 14.11 -13.35
CA GLY A 333 -6.44 12.80 -12.78
C GLY A 333 -5.44 11.77 -13.28
N LYS A 334 -4.86 10.99 -12.35
CA LYS A 334 -3.96 9.86 -12.61
C LYS A 334 -4.24 8.73 -11.63
N GLU A 335 -4.07 7.51 -12.09
CA GLU A 335 -4.31 6.31 -11.30
C GLU A 335 -3.46 6.25 -10.01
N ASP A 336 -2.23 6.75 -10.07
CA ASP A 336 -1.24 6.72 -9.00
C ASP A 336 -1.19 7.99 -8.13
N LYS A 337 -2.03 8.98 -8.42
CA LYS A 337 -2.10 10.22 -7.65
C LYS A 337 -3.29 10.25 -6.71
N PRO A 338 -3.10 10.63 -5.41
CA PRO A 338 -4.21 10.90 -4.52
C PRO A 338 -5.13 11.98 -5.09
N HIS A 339 -6.43 11.72 -5.05
CA HIS A 339 -7.47 12.66 -5.47
C HIS A 339 -8.26 13.15 -4.27
N ILE A 340 -8.55 14.45 -4.24
CA ILE A 340 -9.36 15.02 -3.15
C ILE A 340 -10.80 14.53 -3.26
N LEU A 341 -11.30 13.91 -2.20
CA LEU A 341 -12.63 13.31 -2.19
C LEU A 341 -13.75 14.29 -1.84
N ASN A 342 -13.43 15.50 -1.32
CA ASN A 342 -14.44 16.43 -0.82
C ASN A 342 -15.47 15.71 0.07
N SER A 343 -16.76 15.87 -0.21
CA SER A 343 -17.82 15.27 0.59
C SER A 343 -17.98 13.76 0.46
N VAL A 344 -17.33 13.10 -0.50
CA VAL A 344 -17.26 11.61 -0.54
C VAL A 344 -16.55 11.06 0.70
N SER A 345 -15.66 11.85 1.33
CA SER A 345 -14.99 11.49 2.59
C SER A 345 -15.98 11.22 3.75
N LYS A 346 -17.19 11.77 3.72
CA LYS A 346 -18.23 11.51 4.72
C LYS A 346 -18.63 10.04 4.80
N THR A 347 -18.53 9.30 3.68
CA THR A 347 -18.77 7.85 3.65
C THR A 347 -17.80 7.12 4.56
N PHE A 348 -16.53 7.50 4.55
CA PHE A 348 -15.51 6.90 5.42
C PHE A 348 -15.73 7.24 6.88
N THR A 349 -16.13 8.49 7.19
CA THR A 349 -16.51 8.89 8.56
C THR A 349 -17.71 8.08 9.06
N ALA A 350 -18.75 7.94 8.24
CA ALA A 350 -19.92 7.12 8.59
C ALA A 350 -19.55 5.64 8.81
N THR A 351 -18.64 5.10 8.01
CA THR A 351 -18.09 3.74 8.18
C THR A 351 -17.34 3.61 9.51
N ALA A 352 -16.52 4.61 9.88
CA ALA A 352 -15.81 4.61 11.17
C ALA A 352 -16.79 4.59 12.35
N VAL A 353 -17.88 5.36 12.28
CA VAL A 353 -18.97 5.33 13.29
C VAL A 353 -19.61 3.95 13.34
N GLY A 354 -19.90 3.34 12.19
CA GLY A 354 -20.48 2.00 12.11
C GLY A 354 -19.59 0.93 12.74
N LEU A 355 -18.28 0.99 12.48
CA LEU A 355 -17.29 0.10 13.08
C LEU A 355 -17.20 0.30 14.60
N ALA A 356 -17.12 1.56 15.08
CA ALA A 356 -17.08 1.86 16.51
C ALA A 356 -18.37 1.39 17.22
N ALA A 357 -19.52 1.50 16.56
CA ALA A 357 -20.79 0.99 17.10
C ALA A 357 -20.80 -0.55 17.15
N SER A 358 -20.29 -1.23 16.12
CA SER A 358 -20.17 -2.70 16.11
C SER A 358 -19.21 -3.23 17.16
N GLU A 359 -18.17 -2.46 17.51
CA GLU A 359 -17.23 -2.73 18.60
C GLU A 359 -17.80 -2.39 19.99
N GLY A 360 -19.04 -1.89 20.07
CA GLY A 360 -19.69 -1.53 21.32
C GLY A 360 -19.16 -0.26 21.98
N ARG A 361 -18.39 0.58 21.27
CA ARG A 361 -17.77 1.79 21.79
C ARG A 361 -18.73 2.98 21.85
N LEU A 362 -19.80 2.96 21.07
CA LEU A 362 -20.87 3.95 21.05
C LEU A 362 -22.19 3.32 20.57
N LYS A 363 -23.29 4.02 20.78
CA LYS A 363 -24.60 3.68 20.22
C LYS A 363 -25.11 4.85 19.39
N LEU A 364 -25.87 4.57 18.34
CA LEU A 364 -26.48 5.63 17.52
C LEU A 364 -27.47 6.52 18.30
N THR A 365 -27.96 6.04 19.44
CA THR A 365 -28.85 6.76 20.35
C THR A 365 -28.15 7.59 21.41
N ASP A 366 -26.80 7.47 21.51
CA ASP A 366 -26.04 8.25 22.49
C ASP A 366 -26.18 9.76 22.19
N LYS A 367 -26.24 10.55 23.25
CA LYS A 367 -26.35 12.01 23.15
C LYS A 367 -25.00 12.62 22.78
N VAL A 368 -25.01 13.52 21.81
CA VAL A 368 -23.78 14.18 21.34
C VAL A 368 -23.04 14.89 22.47
N ILE A 369 -23.79 15.56 23.34
CA ILE A 369 -23.24 16.27 24.50
C ILE A 369 -22.54 15.39 25.51
N SER A 370 -22.87 14.10 25.58
CA SER A 370 -22.22 13.17 26.54
C SER A 370 -20.77 12.86 26.22
N PHE A 371 -20.34 13.05 24.98
CA PHE A 371 -18.95 12.83 24.57
C PHE A 371 -18.02 13.99 24.91
N PHE A 372 -18.58 15.20 25.09
CA PHE A 372 -17.80 16.44 25.29
C PHE A 372 -18.36 17.30 26.44
N PRO A 373 -18.46 16.77 27.66
CA PRO A 373 -19.03 17.50 28.79
C PRO A 373 -18.24 18.75 29.18
N ASP A 374 -16.96 18.78 28.87
CA ASP A 374 -16.02 19.88 29.09
C ASP A 374 -16.09 21.03 28.06
N LYS A 375 -16.87 20.82 26.97
CA LYS A 375 -16.99 21.79 25.85
C LYS A 375 -18.38 22.34 25.66
N LEU A 376 -19.27 22.12 26.61
CA LEU A 376 -20.65 22.57 26.52
C LEU A 376 -20.76 24.11 26.64
N PRO A 377 -21.71 24.75 25.93
CA PRO A 377 -22.01 26.15 26.12
C PRO A 377 -22.61 26.40 27.53
N ALA A 378 -22.57 27.65 28.00
CA ALA A 378 -23.12 28.02 29.31
C ALA A 378 -24.57 27.66 29.48
N THR A 379 -25.37 27.63 28.37
CA THR A 379 -26.75 27.18 28.35
C THR A 379 -26.92 26.10 27.31
N VAL A 380 -27.33 24.91 27.73
CA VAL A 380 -27.64 23.77 26.83
C VAL A 380 -29.13 23.82 26.54
N SER A 381 -29.52 24.06 25.29
CA SER A 381 -30.94 24.03 24.88
C SER A 381 -31.48 22.59 24.91
N GLU A 382 -32.82 22.46 25.02
CA GLU A 382 -33.48 21.14 24.96
C GLU A 382 -33.17 20.40 23.67
N ASN A 383 -33.11 21.10 22.54
CA ASN A 383 -32.78 20.52 21.24
C ASN A 383 -31.31 20.02 21.21
N LEU A 384 -30.36 20.82 21.71
CA LEU A 384 -28.96 20.36 21.79
C LEU A 384 -28.82 19.13 22.71
N ALA A 385 -29.52 19.15 23.86
CA ALA A 385 -29.52 18.01 24.78
C ALA A 385 -30.17 16.74 24.19
N ALA A 386 -31.12 16.91 23.27
CA ALA A 386 -31.82 15.81 22.61
C ALA A 386 -30.98 15.18 21.46
N MET A 387 -30.05 15.92 20.85
CA MET A 387 -29.29 15.52 19.67
C MET A 387 -28.51 14.20 19.90
N THR A 388 -28.60 13.26 18.94
CA THR A 388 -27.97 11.95 18.98
C THR A 388 -26.96 11.78 17.87
N VAL A 389 -26.09 10.74 17.97
CA VAL A 389 -25.18 10.33 16.91
C VAL A 389 -25.92 10.04 15.59
N ARG A 390 -27.12 9.46 15.66
CA ARG A 390 -27.97 9.23 14.49
C ARG A 390 -28.36 10.55 13.79
N ASP A 391 -28.67 11.61 14.53
CA ASP A 391 -29.04 12.89 13.94
C ASP A 391 -27.88 13.54 13.20
N LEU A 392 -26.65 13.37 13.69
CA LEU A 392 -25.44 13.77 12.97
C LEU A 392 -25.26 12.97 11.68
N LEU A 393 -25.40 11.63 11.71
CA LEU A 393 -25.26 10.75 10.54
C LEU A 393 -26.28 11.05 9.45
N THR A 394 -27.50 11.42 9.84
CA THR A 394 -28.59 11.69 8.90
C THR A 394 -28.71 13.16 8.52
N MET A 395 -27.83 14.03 9.02
CA MET A 395 -27.86 15.49 8.82
C MET A 395 -29.17 16.13 9.29
N ASN A 396 -29.74 15.56 10.33
CA ASN A 396 -30.94 16.08 11.00
C ASN A 396 -30.61 16.67 12.38
N CYS A 397 -29.51 17.44 12.44
CA CYS A 397 -29.02 18.04 13.70
C CYS A 397 -29.95 19.08 14.30
N GLY A 398 -30.88 19.64 13.50
CA GLY A 398 -31.79 20.68 13.91
C GLY A 398 -31.28 22.11 13.71
N HIS A 399 -30.18 22.29 13.00
CA HIS A 399 -29.68 23.61 12.58
C HIS A 399 -30.43 24.11 11.36
N ASP A 400 -30.78 25.39 11.31
CA ASP A 400 -31.33 26.04 10.12
C ASP A 400 -30.33 26.06 8.95
N THR A 401 -29.04 26.24 9.24
CA THR A 401 -27.98 26.38 8.26
C THR A 401 -26.74 25.57 8.66
N ASP A 402 -25.87 25.23 7.68
CA ASP A 402 -24.58 24.58 7.94
C ASP A 402 -23.61 25.57 8.61
N PRO A 403 -23.20 25.38 9.88
CA PRO A 403 -22.30 26.28 10.58
C PRO A 403 -20.84 26.22 10.06
N THR A 404 -20.50 25.26 9.20
CA THR A 404 -19.13 25.03 8.71
C THR A 404 -18.48 26.28 8.14
N GLY A 405 -19.21 27.05 7.33
CA GLY A 405 -18.70 28.27 6.70
C GLY A 405 -18.31 29.36 7.68
N THR A 406 -19.01 29.44 8.81
CA THR A 406 -18.72 30.39 9.89
C THR A 406 -17.54 29.94 10.72
N VAL A 407 -17.49 28.68 11.10
CA VAL A 407 -16.45 28.11 11.96
C VAL A 407 -15.09 28.09 11.25
N ARG A 408 -15.03 27.71 9.97
CA ARG A 408 -13.78 27.68 9.19
C ARG A 408 -13.07 29.02 9.04
N LYS A 409 -13.77 30.14 9.23
CA LYS A 409 -13.18 31.49 9.19
C LYS A 409 -12.42 31.85 10.47
N LYS A 410 -12.57 31.08 11.53
CA LYS A 410 -11.92 31.30 12.83
C LYS A 410 -10.66 30.44 12.89
N ALA A 411 -9.48 31.03 12.75
CA ALA A 411 -8.21 30.32 12.57
C ALA A 411 -7.87 29.33 13.69
N ASP A 412 -8.19 29.67 14.95
CA ASP A 412 -7.83 28.88 16.15
C ASP A 412 -9.07 28.33 16.89
N ALA A 413 -10.19 28.17 16.20
CA ALA A 413 -11.43 27.72 16.83
C ALA A 413 -11.40 26.24 17.20
N ASP A 414 -11.88 25.92 18.40
CA ASP A 414 -12.27 24.55 18.75
C ASP A 414 -13.59 24.22 18.04
N TRP A 415 -13.52 23.45 16.98
CA TRP A 415 -14.67 23.14 16.14
C TRP A 415 -15.76 22.34 16.87
N VAL A 416 -15.39 21.54 17.88
CA VAL A 416 -16.37 20.86 18.75
C VAL A 416 -17.15 21.87 19.58
N GLN A 417 -16.43 22.79 20.23
CA GLN A 417 -17.05 23.83 21.05
C GLN A 417 -17.92 24.76 20.22
N GLU A 418 -17.47 25.17 19.05
CA GLU A 418 -18.21 26.00 18.12
C GLU A 418 -19.51 25.32 17.63
N PHE A 419 -19.46 24.01 17.31
CA PHE A 419 -20.64 23.25 16.94
C PHE A 419 -21.67 23.21 18.09
N LEU A 420 -21.21 22.91 19.31
CA LEU A 420 -22.08 22.80 20.47
C LEU A 420 -22.67 24.14 20.92
N ALA A 421 -21.99 25.25 20.61
CA ALA A 421 -22.48 26.61 20.89
C ALA A 421 -23.42 27.17 19.81
N PHE A 422 -23.46 26.53 18.62
CA PHE A 422 -24.31 26.99 17.53
C PHE A 422 -25.79 26.71 17.83
N PRO A 423 -26.70 27.65 17.52
CA PRO A 423 -28.16 27.48 17.81
C PRO A 423 -28.72 26.22 17.14
N VAL A 424 -29.56 25.48 17.88
CA VAL A 424 -30.28 24.30 17.38
C VAL A 424 -31.79 24.67 17.40
N GLU A 425 -32.25 25.22 16.29
CA GLU A 425 -33.55 25.83 16.17
C GLU A 425 -34.71 24.81 16.11
N HIS A 426 -34.41 23.65 15.48
CA HIS A 426 -35.40 22.60 15.30
C HIS A 426 -35.09 21.38 16.17
N LYS A 427 -36.12 20.62 16.49
CA LYS A 427 -35.95 19.34 17.18
C LYS A 427 -35.12 18.40 16.32
N PRO A 428 -33.99 17.84 16.84
CA PRO A 428 -33.18 16.86 16.11
C PRO A 428 -34.01 15.70 15.58
N GLY A 429 -33.69 15.26 14.37
CA GLY A 429 -34.43 14.22 13.67
C GLY A 429 -35.63 14.68 12.86
N THR A 430 -35.98 15.98 12.89
CA THR A 430 -37.20 16.50 12.23
C THR A 430 -36.93 17.47 11.07
N PHE A 431 -35.69 18.01 10.99
CA PHE A 431 -35.33 19.01 9.99
C PHE A 431 -33.98 18.68 9.35
N TYR A 432 -34.00 18.47 8.05
CA TYR A 432 -32.78 18.17 7.28
C TYR A 432 -32.07 19.43 6.85
N THR A 433 -30.78 19.52 7.21
CA THR A 433 -29.86 20.53 6.69
C THR A 433 -28.52 19.88 6.41
N TYR A 434 -28.05 19.99 5.18
CA TYR A 434 -26.69 19.49 4.84
C TYR A 434 -25.67 20.17 5.76
N ASN A 435 -24.95 19.38 6.56
CA ASN A 435 -24.13 19.87 7.66
C ASN A 435 -22.77 19.17 7.70
N SER A 436 -21.73 19.85 7.18
CA SER A 436 -20.39 19.30 7.16
C SER A 436 -19.73 19.33 8.55
N LEU A 437 -20.07 20.32 9.40
CA LEU A 437 -19.55 20.36 10.77
C LEU A 437 -20.16 19.24 11.63
N GLY A 438 -21.42 18.83 11.36
CA GLY A 438 -22.01 17.63 11.95
C GLY A 438 -21.22 16.35 11.61
N THR A 439 -20.71 16.25 10.38
CA THR A 439 -19.82 15.12 10.02
C THR A 439 -18.46 15.21 10.73
N TYR A 440 -17.92 16.41 10.91
CA TYR A 440 -16.74 16.62 11.74
C TYR A 440 -16.96 16.15 13.19
N MET A 441 -18.13 16.45 13.77
CA MET A 441 -18.49 15.95 15.11
C MET A 441 -18.46 14.43 15.20
N LEU A 442 -18.90 13.72 14.14
CA LEU A 442 -18.77 12.26 14.08
C LEU A 442 -17.30 11.81 14.12
N SER A 443 -16.40 12.52 13.42
CA SER A 443 -14.96 12.24 13.48
C SER A 443 -14.40 12.46 14.88
N ALA A 444 -14.79 13.55 15.53
CA ALA A 444 -14.39 13.88 16.90
C ALA A 444 -14.91 12.85 17.92
N ILE A 445 -16.14 12.35 17.74
CA ILE A 445 -16.72 11.28 18.57
C ILE A 445 -15.94 9.98 18.39
N VAL A 446 -15.65 9.57 17.16
CA VAL A 446 -14.84 8.38 16.89
C VAL A 446 -13.49 8.49 17.58
N GLN A 447 -12.78 9.60 17.42
CA GLN A 447 -11.50 9.83 18.08
C GLN A 447 -11.62 9.78 19.62
N LYS A 448 -12.67 10.35 20.19
CA LYS A 448 -12.92 10.36 21.64
C LYS A 448 -13.12 8.94 22.20
N VAL A 449 -13.88 8.09 21.51
CA VAL A 449 -14.23 6.74 22.02
C VAL A 449 -13.19 5.69 21.67
N THR A 450 -12.34 5.92 20.68
CA THR A 450 -11.30 4.98 20.26
C THR A 450 -9.91 5.36 20.75
N GLY A 451 -9.65 6.63 21.00
CA GLY A 451 -8.30 7.17 21.26
C GLY A 451 -7.46 7.33 20.01
N GLU A 452 -8.00 7.03 18.82
CA GLU A 452 -7.30 7.02 17.54
C GLU A 452 -7.89 8.08 16.60
N LYS A 453 -7.08 8.75 15.78
CA LYS A 453 -7.58 9.58 14.67
C LYS A 453 -8.38 8.72 13.70
N VAL A 454 -9.37 9.29 13.02
CA VAL A 454 -10.26 8.52 12.11
C VAL A 454 -9.46 7.76 11.05
N VAL A 455 -8.42 8.36 10.47
CA VAL A 455 -7.58 7.71 9.46
C VAL A 455 -6.84 6.50 10.05
N ASP A 456 -6.27 6.63 11.25
CA ASP A 456 -5.53 5.58 11.93
C ASP A 456 -6.46 4.45 12.36
N TYR A 457 -7.65 4.80 12.87
CA TYR A 457 -8.70 3.84 13.25
C TYR A 457 -9.23 3.03 12.06
N LEU A 458 -9.42 3.70 10.92
CA LEU A 458 -9.87 3.05 9.68
C LEU A 458 -8.77 2.24 9.01
N TYR A 459 -7.49 2.55 9.24
CA TYR A 459 -6.42 1.95 8.49
C TYR A 459 -6.41 0.41 8.58
N PRO A 460 -6.33 -0.23 9.76
CA PRO A 460 -6.34 -1.68 9.87
C PRO A 460 -7.71 -2.30 9.55
N ARG A 461 -8.81 -1.55 9.73
CA ARG A 461 -10.18 -2.06 9.65
C ARG A 461 -10.79 -1.95 8.25
N LEU A 462 -10.40 -0.93 7.49
CA LEU A 462 -10.98 -0.63 6.17
C LEU A 462 -9.92 -0.45 5.10
N PHE A 463 -8.98 0.47 5.29
CA PHE A 463 -8.05 0.86 4.22
C PHE A 463 -7.11 -0.28 3.85
N ARG A 464 -6.48 -0.90 4.82
CA ARG A 464 -5.59 -2.05 4.57
C ARG A 464 -6.32 -3.24 3.91
N PRO A 465 -7.49 -3.71 4.40
CA PRO A 465 -8.22 -4.78 3.72
C PRO A 465 -8.63 -4.45 2.27
N LEU A 466 -8.88 -3.16 1.97
CA LEU A 466 -9.20 -2.69 0.62
C LEU A 466 -7.97 -2.36 -0.23
N GLY A 467 -6.75 -2.48 0.31
CA GLY A 467 -5.51 -2.12 -0.40
C GLY A 467 -5.29 -0.62 -0.57
N ILE A 468 -5.94 0.23 0.23
CA ILE A 468 -5.74 1.67 0.22
C ILE A 468 -4.56 2.00 1.14
N ILE A 469 -3.39 2.34 0.57
CA ILE A 469 -2.13 2.47 1.29
C ILE A 469 -1.73 3.90 1.64
N ASN A 470 -2.31 4.91 1.02
CA ASN A 470 -1.88 6.30 1.14
C ASN A 470 -3.03 7.27 1.43
N ALA A 471 -4.05 6.82 2.14
CA ALA A 471 -5.13 7.69 2.58
C ALA A 471 -4.59 8.84 3.43
N ARG A 472 -4.96 10.07 3.09
CA ARG A 472 -4.61 11.28 3.84
C ARG A 472 -5.85 11.95 4.34
N TRP A 473 -5.78 12.51 5.55
CA TRP A 473 -6.89 13.20 6.18
C TRP A 473 -6.45 14.60 6.61
N GLN A 474 -7.26 15.61 6.31
CA GLN A 474 -7.02 16.95 6.84
C GLN A 474 -7.51 17.01 8.28
N GLU A 475 -6.73 17.61 9.13
CA GLU A 475 -7.07 17.81 10.55
C GLU A 475 -7.63 19.21 10.79
N SER A 476 -8.43 19.35 11.84
CA SER A 476 -8.83 20.66 12.37
C SER A 476 -7.64 21.33 13.03
N PRO A 477 -7.69 22.65 13.30
CA PRO A 477 -6.63 23.38 14.01
C PRO A 477 -6.29 22.83 15.41
N GLN A 478 -7.22 22.04 16.01
CA GLN A 478 -7.08 21.50 17.36
C GLN A 478 -7.34 20.01 17.41
#